data_8188c01bac7111b1d7597203c65b99b7
#
_entry.id   8188c01bac7111b1d7597203c65b99b7
#
_cell.length_a   1.000
_cell.length_b   1.000
_cell.length_c   1.000
_cell.angle_alpha   90.00
_cell.angle_beta   90.00
_cell.angle_gamma   90.00
#
_symmetry.space_group_name_H-M   'P 1'
#
loop_
_entity.id
_entity.type
_entity.pdbx_description
1 polymer ?
#
loop_
_entity_poly.entity_id
_entity_poly.type
_entity_poly.pdbx_seq_one_letter_code
_entity_poly.pdbx_strand_id
1 'polypeptide(L)'
;MKLKIIFLILLFSIFVYPQYYGERSTEQNFEQSDMYFKSHFLNTYGLFNFKKIAAGFFNDPFLNLYINPASIPDLGDDEVLLYIDFRGDRTEVPIVNNYIVPHYYSDIAYRPYIDPRWFTVSRSEPEPIFSLGILNYPLKDITDNFFIGGTYQLINREEKFYTVPYGIYYPNYYYDGLGIRAEGLANVPITDRYAGKDELSTVGHLFSAFTGYKISDKLSAGISLNGVIHSRDGGYANKYQDEFGTQQDYDHSSSNGQARNQDYDHIDLSAGVLYNPSEKFSVGAKVGYLNGDAEQNYTSSNKYFYQYKKPNITDEWSYNINDYQNNQQWNQDGNSKYFGFNFSRYVDDKKEFSGYYRYTNSDINLSNSTDILDTSFYSSRYYSSYDTGHYSHKGRSFTSDIRSGTGKRKVYRHEALFNFLWKPTDKSSVRAGIYYNSTNSEVYSSELVTASRKSEYNHVYKSNSYNYLYELYEDKLLEWEYDAQSWSLQIPIVFNFILSDNFNLILGLNRILNGWKITDRTTAYFTRREKNDNGQASIETNFGERYTQPTEKITEDFLKAMMGLNVNLTKALKVNLLLDPEFDNEFRLAQWWLSFTAKL
;
A
#
# COMPACT_ATOMS: atom_id res chain seq x y z
N MET A 1 -3.53 -53.87 1.85
CA MET A 1 -3.17 -52.58 2.53
C MET A 1 -3.01 -51.41 1.55
N LYS A 2 -2.36 -51.57 0.42
CA LYS A 2 -2.14 -50.48 -0.58
C LYS A 2 -3.43 -49.89 -1.18
N LEU A 3 -4.46 -50.71 -1.43
CA LEU A 3 -5.74 -50.24 -2.00
C LEU A 3 -6.56 -49.38 -1.03
N LYS A 4 -6.46 -49.62 0.29
CA LYS A 4 -7.15 -48.80 1.31
C LYS A 4 -6.54 -47.44 1.48
N ILE A 5 -5.22 -47.28 1.27
CA ILE A 5 -4.51 -46.00 1.31
C ILE A 5 -4.86 -45.15 0.11
N ILE A 6 -4.97 -45.75 -1.09
CA ILE A 6 -5.39 -45.04 -2.31
C ILE A 6 -6.84 -44.54 -2.18
N PHE A 7 -7.73 -45.34 -1.57
CA PHE A 7 -9.11 -44.93 -1.32
C PHE A 7 -9.23 -43.82 -0.25
N LEU A 8 -8.34 -43.83 0.75
CA LEU A 8 -8.25 -42.76 1.73
C LEU A 8 -7.74 -41.46 1.11
N ILE A 9 -6.72 -41.54 0.25
CA ILE A 9 -6.18 -40.36 -0.49
C ILE A 9 -7.22 -39.81 -1.46
N LEU A 10 -7.99 -40.67 -2.13
CA LEU A 10 -9.10 -40.23 -3.01
C LEU A 10 -10.28 -39.63 -2.22
N LEU A 11 -10.53 -40.07 -0.99
CA LEU A 11 -11.53 -39.46 -0.11
C LEU A 11 -11.09 -38.09 0.45
N PHE A 12 -9.78 -37.90 0.66
CA PHE A 12 -9.25 -36.57 1.06
C PHE A 12 -9.16 -35.59 -0.11
N SER A 13 -9.08 -36.05 -1.36
CA SER A 13 -9.07 -35.18 -2.52
C SER A 13 -10.47 -34.65 -2.92
N ILE A 14 -11.54 -35.13 -2.30
CA ILE A 14 -12.91 -34.67 -2.56
C ILE A 14 -13.30 -33.45 -1.72
N PHE A 15 -12.47 -33.02 -0.77
CA PHE A 15 -12.69 -31.80 0.01
C PHE A 15 -11.81 -30.62 -0.39
N VAL A 16 -11.38 -30.57 -1.64
CA VAL A 16 -11.01 -29.28 -2.24
C VAL A 16 -12.33 -28.59 -2.54
N TYR A 17 -12.89 -27.90 -1.57
CA TYR A 17 -13.92 -26.91 -1.84
C TYR A 17 -13.29 -25.93 -2.85
N PRO A 18 -13.87 -25.75 -4.03
CA PRO A 18 -13.43 -24.66 -4.88
C PRO A 18 -13.51 -23.41 -4.02
N GLN A 19 -12.43 -22.64 -3.94
CA GLN A 19 -12.46 -21.30 -3.34
C GLN A 19 -13.54 -20.54 -4.11
N TYR A 20 -14.69 -20.40 -3.51
CA TYR A 20 -15.76 -19.62 -4.09
C TYR A 20 -15.41 -18.16 -3.84
N TYR A 21 -14.89 -17.50 -4.85
CA TYR A 21 -14.77 -16.05 -4.86
C TYR A 21 -16.17 -15.49 -5.00
N GLY A 22 -16.83 -15.28 -3.88
CA GLY A 22 -18.11 -14.63 -3.83
C GLY A 22 -18.02 -13.17 -4.26
N GLU A 23 -19.15 -12.54 -4.34
CA GLU A 23 -19.23 -11.13 -4.63
C GLU A 23 -18.52 -10.30 -3.54
N ARG A 24 -17.77 -9.29 -3.95
CA ARG A 24 -17.07 -8.37 -3.05
C ARG A 24 -17.79 -7.04 -3.00
N SER A 25 -17.82 -6.43 -1.82
CA SER A 25 -18.20 -5.03 -1.67
C SER A 25 -17.12 -4.09 -2.21
N THR A 26 -17.48 -2.85 -2.48
CA THR A 26 -16.51 -1.80 -2.85
C THR A 26 -15.46 -1.64 -1.77
N GLU A 27 -15.84 -1.67 -0.50
CA GLU A 27 -14.92 -1.58 0.65
C GLU A 27 -13.83 -2.65 0.64
N GLN A 28 -14.16 -3.89 0.24
CA GLN A 28 -13.20 -4.98 0.13
C GLN A 28 -12.20 -4.80 -1.02
N ASN A 29 -12.55 -4.02 -2.05
CA ASN A 29 -11.66 -3.74 -3.17
C ASN A 29 -10.55 -2.77 -2.80
N PHE A 30 -10.77 -1.96 -1.77
CA PHE A 30 -9.77 -1.05 -1.22
C PHE A 30 -9.12 -1.73 -0.02
N GLU A 31 -7.91 -2.20 -0.17
CA GLU A 31 -7.20 -2.79 0.95
C GLU A 31 -7.05 -1.79 2.09
N GLN A 32 -7.39 -2.27 3.28
CA GLN A 32 -7.40 -1.47 4.48
C GLN A 32 -5.98 -1.13 4.91
N SER A 33 -5.53 0.08 4.63
CA SER A 33 -4.28 0.60 5.18
C SER A 33 -4.53 1.26 6.53
N ASP A 34 -3.93 0.73 7.58
CA ASP A 34 -3.92 1.37 8.90
C ASP A 34 -2.83 2.44 9.04
N MET A 35 -2.09 2.72 7.95
CA MET A 35 -1.04 3.72 7.87
C MET A 35 -1.53 5.12 8.21
N TYR A 36 -2.75 5.43 7.81
CA TYR A 36 -3.32 6.75 7.89
C TYR A 36 -3.66 7.22 9.30
N PHE A 37 -4.00 6.33 10.18
CA PHE A 37 -4.38 6.69 11.56
C PHE A 37 -3.29 6.30 12.57
N LYS A 38 -2.05 6.21 12.11
CA LYS A 38 -0.88 6.07 12.98
C LYS A 38 -0.32 7.43 13.32
N SER A 39 -0.13 7.73 14.59
CA SER A 39 0.73 8.84 14.93
C SER A 39 2.15 8.57 14.44
N HIS A 40 2.88 9.60 14.04
CA HIS A 40 4.23 9.51 13.47
C HIS A 40 5.30 9.05 14.43
N PHE A 41 4.93 8.60 15.58
CA PHE A 41 5.79 8.23 16.67
C PHE A 41 6.98 7.33 16.28
N LEU A 42 6.80 6.43 15.32
CA LEU A 42 7.85 5.48 14.90
C LEU A 42 8.42 5.72 13.52
N ASN A 43 7.85 6.65 12.75
CA ASN A 43 8.35 7.03 11.43
C ASN A 43 9.16 8.34 11.50
N THR A 44 9.76 8.59 12.63
CA THR A 44 10.54 9.78 12.88
C THR A 44 11.94 9.62 12.32
N TYR A 45 12.59 10.73 12.16
CA TYR A 45 13.99 10.70 11.88
C TYR A 45 14.80 10.45 13.17
N GLY A 46 15.96 9.96 12.99
CA GLY A 46 16.89 9.45 13.97
C GLY A 46 17.68 8.35 13.30
N LEU A 47 18.93 8.19 13.66
CA LEU A 47 19.88 7.33 12.97
C LEU A 47 19.50 5.86 12.84
N PHE A 48 18.57 5.43 13.64
CA PHE A 48 18.25 4.01 13.76
C PHE A 48 16.76 3.74 13.62
N ASN A 49 16.06 4.67 13.01
CA ASN A 49 14.65 4.48 12.70
C ASN A 49 14.43 3.66 11.42
N PHE A 50 15.40 2.83 11.06
CA PHE A 50 15.22 1.85 10.02
C PHE A 50 14.18 0.86 10.46
N LYS A 51 13.00 0.98 9.87
CA LYS A 51 11.91 0.02 10.04
C LYS A 51 11.60 -0.30 11.50
N LYS A 52 11.55 0.72 12.34
CA LYS A 52 11.14 0.60 13.76
C LYS A 52 12.14 -0.04 14.72
N ILE A 53 13.39 -0.25 14.29
CA ILE A 53 14.41 -0.89 15.14
C ILE A 53 14.87 0.02 16.27
N ALA A 54 14.68 1.31 16.16
CA ALA A 54 15.54 2.23 16.88
C ALA A 54 14.85 3.04 17.96
N ALA A 55 13.57 2.98 18.12
CA ALA A 55 12.93 3.71 19.21
C ALA A 55 13.55 3.30 20.56
N GLY A 56 14.27 4.23 21.19
CA GLY A 56 14.95 4.01 22.45
C GLY A 56 16.32 3.33 22.39
N PHE A 57 16.83 2.92 21.19
CA PHE A 57 18.17 2.37 21.06
C PHE A 57 19.26 3.43 21.17
N PHE A 58 18.97 4.64 20.73
CA PHE A 58 19.91 5.74 20.74
C PHE A 58 19.30 6.94 21.41
N ASN A 59 20.12 7.69 22.09
CA ASN A 59 19.71 8.96 22.67
C ASN A 59 19.65 9.99 21.54
N ASP A 60 18.50 10.07 20.88
CA ASP A 60 18.17 11.04 19.86
C ASP A 60 17.16 12.00 20.44
N PRO A 61 17.47 13.31 20.54
CA PRO A 61 16.59 14.28 21.19
C PRO A 61 15.23 14.40 20.50
N PHE A 62 15.16 14.28 19.19
CA PHE A 62 13.90 14.36 18.46
C PHE A 62 13.05 13.10 18.68
N LEU A 63 13.66 11.91 18.66
CA LEU A 63 12.95 10.67 18.94
C LEU A 63 12.36 10.68 20.36
N ASN A 64 13.11 11.16 21.33
CA ASN A 64 12.62 11.27 22.70
C ASN A 64 11.42 12.21 22.82
N LEU A 65 11.39 13.33 22.05
CA LEU A 65 10.25 14.24 21.98
C LEU A 65 9.00 13.60 21.38
N TYR A 66 9.17 12.72 20.38
CA TYR A 66 8.06 11.94 19.84
C TYR A 66 7.56 10.90 20.83
N ILE A 67 8.44 10.29 21.61
CA ILE A 67 8.06 9.39 22.70
C ILE A 67 7.29 10.15 23.78
N ASN A 68 7.84 11.27 24.25
CA ASN A 68 7.22 12.11 25.24
C ASN A 68 7.69 13.56 25.07
N PRO A 69 6.81 14.52 24.73
CA PRO A 69 7.20 15.92 24.50
C PRO A 69 7.74 16.64 25.76
N ALA A 70 7.59 16.04 26.94
CA ALA A 70 8.20 16.51 28.17
C ALA A 70 9.68 16.11 28.34
N SER A 71 10.24 15.31 27.38
CA SER A 71 11.65 14.91 27.37
C SER A 71 12.53 16.06 26.89
N ILE A 72 12.81 17.02 27.79
CA ILE A 72 13.60 18.22 27.48
C ILE A 72 15.01 17.79 27.05
N PRO A 73 15.47 18.11 25.83
CA PRO A 73 16.81 17.78 25.36
C PRO A 73 17.88 18.57 26.14
N ASP A 74 18.95 17.88 26.53
CA ASP A 74 20.12 18.53 27.08
C ASP A 74 21.07 18.90 25.93
N LEU A 75 21.21 20.20 25.66
CA LEU A 75 22.15 20.73 24.67
C LEU A 75 23.50 21.15 25.27
N GLY A 76 23.64 21.10 26.60
CA GLY A 76 24.79 21.59 27.31
C GLY A 76 24.87 23.13 27.26
N ASP A 77 26.01 23.70 26.87
CA ASP A 77 26.20 25.14 26.75
C ASP A 77 25.63 25.74 25.46
N ASP A 78 25.26 24.88 24.49
CA ASP A 78 24.69 25.31 23.21
C ASP A 78 23.22 25.70 23.34
N GLU A 79 22.76 26.61 22.48
CA GLU A 79 21.38 27.14 22.53
C GLU A 79 20.51 26.51 21.44
N VAL A 80 21.12 26.12 20.33
CA VAL A 80 20.43 25.63 19.14
C VAL A 80 21.03 24.31 18.71
N LEU A 81 20.17 23.36 18.39
CA LEU A 81 20.54 22.14 17.69
C LEU A 81 19.85 22.13 16.32
N LEU A 82 20.65 22.00 15.27
CA LEU A 82 20.21 21.82 13.90
C LEU A 82 20.45 20.38 13.48
N TYR A 83 19.50 19.81 12.79
CA TYR A 83 19.58 18.48 12.23
C TYR A 83 19.12 18.49 10.78
N ILE A 84 19.83 17.79 9.91
CA ILE A 84 19.43 17.53 8.53
C ILE A 84 19.79 16.10 8.16
N ASP A 85 18.93 15.40 7.46
CA ASP A 85 19.25 14.09 6.92
C ASP A 85 18.79 13.93 5.47
N PHE A 86 19.46 12.99 4.80
CA PHE A 86 19.13 12.51 3.47
C PHE A 86 19.09 11.00 3.51
N ARG A 87 18.09 10.43 2.84
CA ARG A 87 17.88 8.98 2.80
C ARG A 87 17.69 8.52 1.37
N GLY A 88 18.23 7.36 1.06
CA GLY A 88 17.96 6.65 -0.17
C GLY A 88 17.42 5.27 0.15
N ASP A 89 16.33 4.94 -0.51
CA ASP A 89 15.74 3.60 -0.52
C ASP A 89 15.84 3.09 -1.95
N ARG A 90 16.57 2.01 -2.13
CA ARG A 90 16.67 1.31 -3.39
C ARG A 90 15.87 0.02 -3.30
N THR A 91 14.59 0.08 -3.54
CA THR A 91 13.80 -1.10 -3.81
C THR A 91 14.18 -1.62 -5.19
N GLU A 92 14.96 -2.69 -5.22
CA GLU A 92 15.38 -3.30 -6.49
C GLU A 92 14.33 -4.19 -7.12
N VAL A 93 13.27 -4.49 -6.39
CA VAL A 93 12.08 -5.11 -6.98
C VAL A 93 11.16 -3.97 -7.38
N PRO A 94 11.18 -3.52 -8.63
CA PRO A 94 10.20 -2.55 -9.11
C PRO A 94 8.82 -3.09 -8.77
N ILE A 95 7.92 -2.22 -8.36
CA ILE A 95 6.51 -2.58 -8.14
C ILE A 95 5.96 -3.39 -9.32
N VAL A 96 6.41 -3.08 -10.52
CA VAL A 96 6.11 -3.78 -11.77
C VAL A 96 6.53 -5.25 -11.78
N ASN A 97 7.65 -5.63 -11.19
CA ASN A 97 8.11 -7.03 -11.21
C ASN A 97 7.21 -7.99 -10.43
N ASN A 98 6.43 -7.48 -9.52
CA ASN A 98 5.47 -8.28 -8.79
C ASN A 98 4.17 -8.51 -9.59
N TYR A 99 4.00 -7.84 -10.76
CA TYR A 99 2.83 -7.89 -11.62
C TYR A 99 3.14 -8.22 -13.05
N ILE A 100 4.02 -9.16 -13.23
CA ILE A 100 4.17 -9.79 -14.52
C ILE A 100 3.04 -10.83 -14.62
N VAL A 101 2.03 -10.52 -15.41
CA VAL A 101 0.99 -11.49 -15.72
C VAL A 101 1.48 -12.36 -16.87
N PRO A 102 1.68 -13.66 -16.64
CA PRO A 102 1.99 -14.55 -17.75
C PRO A 102 0.85 -14.55 -18.76
N HIS A 103 1.16 -14.39 -20.01
CA HIS A 103 0.15 -14.53 -21.05
C HIS A 103 -0.20 -16.00 -21.25
N TYR A 104 -1.48 -16.30 -21.38
CA TYR A 104 -2.04 -17.64 -21.43
C TYR A 104 -1.51 -18.52 -22.60
N TYR A 105 -0.93 -17.89 -23.63
CA TYR A 105 -0.53 -18.54 -24.88
C TYR A 105 0.96 -18.43 -25.21
N SER A 106 1.75 -17.87 -24.32
CA SER A 106 3.17 -17.64 -24.59
C SER A 106 4.00 -17.88 -23.34
N ASP A 107 4.89 -18.85 -23.42
CA ASP A 107 5.84 -19.17 -22.35
C ASP A 107 6.90 -18.08 -22.13
N ILE A 108 6.92 -17.06 -22.98
CA ILE A 108 8.02 -16.09 -23.03
C ILE A 108 7.55 -14.65 -22.79
N ALA A 109 6.28 -14.34 -23.02
CA ALA A 109 5.81 -12.97 -23.02
C ALA A 109 5.04 -12.64 -21.76
N TYR A 110 5.61 -11.78 -20.95
CA TYR A 110 4.97 -11.16 -19.81
C TYR A 110 4.74 -9.68 -20.11
N ARG A 111 3.58 -9.19 -19.80
CA ARG A 111 3.30 -7.77 -19.82
C ARG A 111 3.33 -7.24 -18.40
N PRO A 112 4.31 -6.41 -18.02
CA PRO A 112 4.26 -5.71 -16.76
C PRO A 112 3.11 -4.70 -16.81
N TYR A 113 2.32 -4.62 -15.75
CA TYR A 113 1.30 -3.60 -15.58
C TYR A 113 1.22 -3.21 -14.10
N ILE A 114 0.75 -2.01 -13.86
CA ILE A 114 0.47 -1.53 -12.52
C ILE A 114 -0.98 -1.89 -12.19
N ASP A 115 -1.18 -2.66 -11.12
CA ASP A 115 -2.50 -2.81 -10.54
C ASP A 115 -2.70 -1.69 -9.51
N PRO A 116 -3.60 -0.73 -9.73
CA PRO A 116 -3.81 0.38 -8.81
C PRO A 116 -4.17 -0.04 -7.39
N ARG A 117 -4.75 -1.20 -7.18
CA ARG A 117 -5.04 -1.76 -5.85
C ARG A 117 -3.79 -1.95 -5.00
N TRP A 118 -2.63 -2.05 -5.62
CA TRP A 118 -1.34 -2.17 -4.94
C TRP A 118 -0.97 -0.98 -4.10
N PHE A 119 -1.45 0.17 -4.46
CA PHE A 119 -1.12 1.37 -3.71
C PHE A 119 -1.75 1.38 -2.32
N THR A 120 -2.68 0.46 -2.05
CA THR A 120 -3.23 0.26 -0.70
C THR A 120 -2.46 -0.76 0.11
N VAL A 121 -1.85 -1.76 -0.55
CA VAL A 121 -0.96 -2.74 0.09
C VAL A 121 0.46 -2.25 0.02
N SER A 122 0.77 -1.19 0.71
CA SER A 122 2.17 -0.84 0.89
C SER A 122 2.80 -1.85 1.83
N ARG A 123 3.53 -2.82 1.30
CA ARG A 123 4.39 -3.70 2.09
C ARG A 123 5.53 -2.92 2.76
N SER A 124 5.84 -1.75 2.25
CA SER A 124 6.76 -0.79 2.86
C SER A 124 6.01 0.51 3.15
N GLU A 125 6.08 0.97 4.38
CA GLU A 125 5.65 2.33 4.71
C GLU A 125 6.54 3.31 3.92
N PRO A 126 5.98 4.36 3.31
CA PRO A 126 6.78 5.35 2.62
C PRO A 126 7.70 6.04 3.62
N GLU A 127 8.99 6.09 3.31
CA GLU A 127 9.99 6.70 4.17
C GLU A 127 10.38 8.08 3.63
N PRO A 128 10.60 9.07 4.53
CA PRO A 128 11.10 10.37 4.10
C PRO A 128 12.47 10.26 3.43
N ILE A 129 12.67 10.99 2.34
CA ILE A 129 13.97 11.11 1.66
C ILE A 129 14.84 12.21 2.24
N PHE A 130 14.20 13.16 2.94
CA PHE A 130 14.84 14.33 3.52
C PHE A 130 14.14 14.68 4.83
N SER A 131 14.93 15.06 5.83
CA SER A 131 14.40 15.60 7.09
C SER A 131 15.21 16.81 7.56
N LEU A 132 14.52 17.77 8.16
CA LEU A 132 15.08 18.94 8.80
C LEU A 132 14.54 19.03 10.23
N GLY A 133 15.38 19.39 11.18
CA GLY A 133 14.97 19.60 12.57
C GLY A 133 15.72 20.73 13.24
N ILE A 134 15.02 21.43 14.11
CA ILE A 134 15.57 22.49 14.94
C ILE A 134 15.06 22.37 16.37
N LEU A 135 15.94 22.51 17.33
CA LEU A 135 15.63 22.73 18.74
C LEU A 135 16.29 24.01 19.20
N ASN A 136 15.59 24.79 19.97
CA ASN A 136 16.07 26.09 20.46
C ASN A 136 15.59 26.33 21.89
N TYR A 137 16.47 26.93 22.69
CA TYR A 137 16.19 27.48 24.03
C TYR A 137 16.11 29.00 23.95
N PRO A 138 14.98 29.59 23.51
CA PRO A 138 14.88 31.01 23.17
C PRO A 138 14.99 31.93 24.38
N LEU A 139 14.93 31.40 25.59
CA LEU A 139 15.02 32.16 26.85
C LEU A 139 16.23 31.72 27.69
N LYS A 140 17.27 31.14 27.10
CA LYS A 140 18.40 30.56 27.82
C LYS A 140 19.11 31.60 28.73
N ASP A 141 19.23 32.83 28.29
CA ASP A 141 19.77 33.93 29.11
C ASP A 141 18.97 34.24 30.38
N ILE A 142 17.68 33.83 30.39
CA ILE A 142 16.76 34.08 31.52
C ILE A 142 16.50 32.76 32.27
N THR A 143 16.29 31.68 31.55
CA THR A 143 15.97 30.36 32.10
C THR A 143 16.22 29.24 31.06
N ASP A 144 16.83 28.14 31.51
CA ASP A 144 16.99 26.90 30.73
C ASP A 144 15.74 26.02 30.78
N ASN A 145 14.64 26.53 31.32
CA ASN A 145 13.45 25.74 31.59
C ASN A 145 12.53 25.60 30.40
N PHE A 146 12.68 26.41 29.35
CA PHE A 146 11.77 26.43 28.21
C PHE A 146 12.48 26.12 26.90
N PHE A 147 11.95 25.18 26.13
CA PHE A 147 12.43 24.91 24.79
C PHE A 147 11.29 24.91 23.77
N ILE A 148 11.65 25.18 22.53
CA ILE A 148 10.81 25.00 21.36
C ILE A 148 11.58 24.17 20.33
N GLY A 149 10.85 23.43 19.51
CA GLY A 149 11.44 22.65 18.42
C GLY A 149 10.47 22.39 17.32
N GLY A 150 11.00 22.04 16.17
CA GLY A 150 10.21 21.66 15.02
C GLY A 150 10.98 20.72 14.11
N THR A 151 10.21 19.96 13.35
CA THR A 151 10.75 19.06 12.34
C THR A 151 9.91 19.13 11.08
N TYR A 152 10.55 18.92 9.96
CA TYR A 152 9.92 18.74 8.68
C TYR A 152 10.53 17.54 7.97
N GLN A 153 9.70 16.70 7.35
CA GLN A 153 10.14 15.55 6.57
C GLN A 153 9.40 15.55 5.23
N LEU A 154 10.10 15.18 4.19
CA LEU A 154 9.59 15.08 2.83
C LEU A 154 9.65 13.64 2.36
N ILE A 155 8.50 13.10 1.97
CA ILE A 155 8.38 11.88 1.17
C ILE A 155 8.21 12.34 -0.27
N ASN A 156 9.05 11.86 -1.17
CA ASN A 156 8.91 12.12 -2.60
C ASN A 156 9.44 10.92 -3.37
N ARG A 157 8.56 10.22 -4.06
CA ARG A 157 8.92 9.08 -4.88
C ARG A 157 8.13 9.14 -6.18
N GLU A 158 8.84 9.10 -7.28
CA GLU A 158 8.26 9.05 -8.61
C GLU A 158 8.87 7.87 -9.37
N GLU A 159 8.02 7.00 -9.87
CA GLU A 159 8.41 5.87 -10.70
C GLU A 159 7.65 5.96 -12.02
N LYS A 160 8.39 5.90 -13.14
CA LYS A 160 7.83 5.89 -14.50
C LYS A 160 8.12 4.55 -15.14
N PHE A 161 7.09 3.96 -15.70
CA PHE A 161 7.19 2.69 -16.38
C PHE A 161 6.87 2.88 -17.85
N TYR A 162 7.54 2.13 -18.69
CA TYR A 162 7.27 2.14 -20.13
C TYR A 162 6.33 1.01 -20.49
N THR A 163 5.18 1.35 -21.03
CA THR A 163 4.26 0.38 -21.58
C THR A 163 4.75 -0.05 -22.95
N VAL A 164 5.15 -1.29 -23.06
CA VAL A 164 5.58 -1.86 -24.34
C VAL A 164 4.34 -2.22 -25.17
N PRO A 165 4.33 -1.89 -26.46
CA PRO A 165 3.25 -2.24 -27.35
C PRO A 165 2.95 -3.74 -27.36
N TYR A 166 1.66 -4.09 -27.41
CA TYR A 166 1.19 -5.47 -27.33
C TYR A 166 1.89 -6.40 -28.33
N GLY A 167 2.11 -5.95 -29.56
CA GLY A 167 2.79 -6.74 -30.59
C GLY A 167 4.26 -7.07 -30.28
N ILE A 168 4.91 -6.32 -29.40
CA ILE A 168 6.27 -6.63 -28.94
C ILE A 168 6.24 -7.68 -27.83
N TYR A 169 5.23 -7.67 -26.98
CA TYR A 169 5.08 -8.69 -25.93
C TYR A 169 4.74 -10.06 -26.45
N TYR A 170 4.06 -10.16 -27.57
CA TYR A 170 3.59 -11.41 -28.16
C TYR A 170 4.10 -11.61 -29.58
N PRO A 171 5.43 -11.65 -29.76
CA PRO A 171 6.00 -11.71 -31.09
C PRO A 171 5.56 -12.93 -31.88
N ASN A 172 5.48 -14.09 -31.24
CA ASN A 172 5.09 -15.35 -31.87
C ASN A 172 3.61 -15.39 -32.26
N TYR A 173 2.79 -14.64 -31.56
CA TYR A 173 1.36 -14.56 -31.89
C TYR A 173 1.13 -13.75 -33.17
N TYR A 174 2.05 -12.84 -33.46
CA TYR A 174 2.00 -11.99 -34.63
C TYR A 174 3.06 -12.32 -35.68
N TYR A 175 3.54 -13.54 -35.70
CA TYR A 175 4.43 -14.13 -36.70
C TYR A 175 5.88 -13.73 -36.65
N ASP A 176 6.19 -12.59 -36.20
CA ASP A 176 7.56 -12.15 -36.08
C ASP A 176 7.85 -11.69 -34.67
N GLY A 177 9.10 -11.73 -34.35
CA GLY A 177 9.57 -11.46 -33.01
C GLY A 177 9.14 -10.11 -32.43
N LEU A 178 8.79 -9.16 -33.21
CA LEU A 178 8.36 -7.85 -32.77
C LEU A 178 6.85 -7.63 -32.89
N GLY A 179 6.13 -8.66 -33.30
CA GLY A 179 4.70 -8.54 -33.54
C GLY A 179 4.34 -7.64 -34.69
N ILE A 180 5.29 -7.33 -35.54
CA ILE A 180 5.10 -6.42 -36.65
C ILE A 180 4.73 -7.17 -37.91
N ARG A 181 4.19 -8.23 -37.75
CA ARG A 181 3.74 -8.98 -38.87
C ARG A 181 2.80 -8.28 -39.78
N ALA A 182 2.23 -7.25 -39.43
CA ALA A 182 1.49 -6.45 -40.36
C ALA A 182 2.47 -5.79 -41.33
N GLU A 183 2.63 -6.39 -42.47
CA GLU A 183 3.58 -5.95 -43.50
C GLU A 183 3.41 -4.47 -43.86
N GLY A 184 2.18 -3.96 -43.83
CA GLY A 184 1.89 -2.55 -44.04
C GLY A 184 2.37 -1.60 -42.95
N LEU A 185 2.84 -2.11 -41.82
CA LEU A 185 3.35 -1.33 -40.71
C LEU A 185 4.88 -1.30 -40.63
N ALA A 186 5.57 -1.96 -41.54
CA ALA A 186 7.03 -2.09 -41.51
C ALA A 186 7.78 -0.74 -41.51
N ASN A 187 7.19 0.29 -42.07
CA ASN A 187 7.76 1.62 -42.15
C ASN A 187 7.28 2.60 -41.06
N VAL A 188 6.41 2.15 -40.16
CA VAL A 188 5.90 2.98 -39.07
C VAL A 188 6.57 2.57 -37.79
N PRO A 189 7.32 3.46 -37.11
CA PRO A 189 7.89 3.16 -35.81
C PRO A 189 6.81 2.69 -34.83
N ILE A 190 7.09 1.64 -34.11
CA ILE A 190 6.13 1.06 -33.14
C ILE A 190 5.73 2.11 -32.11
N THR A 191 6.68 2.93 -31.67
CA THR A 191 6.46 4.00 -30.68
C THR A 191 5.45 5.04 -31.14
N ASP A 192 5.31 5.25 -32.42
CA ASP A 192 4.38 6.26 -32.96
C ASP A 192 2.93 5.77 -32.98
N ARG A 193 2.73 4.48 -32.87
CA ARG A 193 1.41 3.85 -32.85
C ARG A 193 0.82 3.66 -31.46
N TYR A 194 1.65 3.77 -30.45
CA TYR A 194 1.28 3.57 -29.06
C TYR A 194 1.56 4.85 -28.27
N ALA A 195 0.56 5.30 -27.56
CA ALA A 195 0.70 6.33 -26.55
C ALA A 195 0.34 5.70 -25.20
N GLY A 196 1.27 5.73 -24.27
CA GLY A 196 1.04 5.15 -22.96
C GLY A 196 1.74 5.96 -21.87
N LYS A 197 1.17 5.91 -20.68
CA LYS A 197 1.72 6.50 -19.48
C LYS A 197 1.47 5.55 -18.33
N ASP A 198 2.57 5.06 -17.77
CA ASP A 198 2.55 4.24 -16.57
C ASP A 198 3.39 4.96 -15.53
N GLU A 199 2.79 5.37 -14.44
CA GLU A 199 3.47 6.12 -13.39
C GLU A 199 2.93 5.81 -12.01
N LEU A 200 3.78 5.96 -11.01
CA LEU A 200 3.46 6.01 -9.61
C LEU A 200 4.16 7.21 -8.99
N SER A 201 3.41 8.05 -8.34
CA SER A 201 3.91 9.20 -7.59
C SER A 201 3.45 9.12 -6.14
N THR A 202 4.33 9.40 -5.21
CA THR A 202 4.02 9.51 -3.79
C THR A 202 4.69 10.77 -3.26
N VAL A 203 3.90 11.68 -2.75
CA VAL A 203 4.37 12.93 -2.12
C VAL A 203 3.79 13.03 -0.73
N GLY A 204 4.61 13.33 0.26
CA GLY A 204 4.17 13.48 1.63
C GLY A 204 4.97 14.55 2.36
N HIS A 205 4.27 15.38 3.09
CA HIS A 205 4.82 16.42 3.96
C HIS A 205 4.44 16.08 5.39
N LEU A 206 5.47 15.85 6.22
CA LEU A 206 5.31 15.58 7.64
C LEU A 206 5.94 16.71 8.42
N PHE A 207 5.22 17.31 9.31
CA PHE A 207 5.72 18.38 10.16
C PHE A 207 5.39 18.11 11.62
N SER A 208 6.26 18.57 12.50
CA SER A 208 6.05 18.51 13.94
C SER A 208 6.53 19.79 14.61
N ALA A 209 5.83 20.19 15.64
CA ALA A 209 6.23 21.25 16.55
C ALA A 209 6.20 20.71 17.98
N PHE A 210 7.20 21.08 18.75
CA PHE A 210 7.37 20.66 20.13
C PHE A 210 7.59 21.89 21.02
N THR A 211 7.03 21.85 22.21
CA THR A 211 7.37 22.79 23.27
C THR A 211 7.37 22.08 24.60
N GLY A 212 8.27 22.43 25.46
CA GLY A 212 8.33 21.87 26.79
C GLY A 212 8.88 22.88 27.82
N TYR A 213 8.47 22.62 29.05
CA TYR A 213 8.83 23.46 30.19
C TYR A 213 9.23 22.59 31.40
N LYS A 214 10.37 22.91 31.98
CA LYS A 214 10.87 22.33 33.23
C LYS A 214 10.22 23.05 34.41
N ILE A 215 9.19 22.43 34.98
CA ILE A 215 8.43 23.01 36.12
C ILE A 215 9.29 23.03 37.38
N SER A 216 10.11 21.99 37.56
CA SER A 216 11.09 21.87 38.62
C SER A 216 12.22 20.95 38.17
N ASP A 217 13.29 20.81 38.97
CA ASP A 217 14.38 19.86 38.68
C ASP A 217 13.93 18.41 38.53
N LYS A 218 12.75 18.06 39.03
CA LYS A 218 12.20 16.72 38.98
C LYS A 218 11.02 16.56 38.05
N LEU A 219 10.41 17.64 37.58
CA LEU A 219 9.17 17.57 36.81
C LEU A 219 9.23 18.48 35.58
N SER A 220 8.94 17.89 34.42
CA SER A 220 8.74 18.64 33.19
C SER A 220 7.41 18.26 32.52
N ALA A 221 6.89 19.19 31.72
CA ALA A 221 5.70 19.01 30.88
C ALA A 221 6.00 19.48 29.47
N GLY A 222 5.28 18.92 28.48
CA GLY A 222 5.46 19.31 27.09
C GLY A 222 4.23 19.01 26.26
N ILE A 223 4.18 19.64 25.09
CA ILE A 223 3.13 19.52 24.11
C ILE A 223 3.79 19.26 22.75
N SER A 224 3.18 18.41 21.90
CA SER A 224 3.55 18.27 20.51
C SER A 224 2.34 18.36 19.60
N LEU A 225 2.54 18.99 18.44
CA LEU A 225 1.61 19.04 17.33
C LEU A 225 2.30 18.41 16.13
N ASN A 226 1.68 17.41 15.54
CA ASN A 226 2.18 16.75 14.33
C ASN A 226 1.11 16.85 13.24
N GLY A 227 1.54 16.92 11.99
CA GLY A 227 0.65 16.92 10.84
C GLY A 227 1.25 16.17 9.67
N VAL A 228 0.38 15.63 8.85
CA VAL A 228 0.70 14.98 7.59
C VAL A 228 -0.24 15.44 6.52
N ILE A 229 0.33 15.68 5.36
CA ILE A 229 -0.35 15.83 4.10
C ILE A 229 0.33 14.83 3.13
N HIS A 230 -0.41 13.88 2.63
CA HIS A 230 0.15 12.81 1.83
C HIS A 230 -0.74 12.50 0.64
N SER A 231 -0.15 12.42 -0.54
CA SER A 231 -0.82 12.02 -1.78
C SER A 231 -0.06 10.89 -2.45
N ARG A 232 -0.80 9.97 -3.04
CA ARG A 232 -0.27 8.87 -3.80
C ARG A 232 -1.12 8.66 -5.04
N ASP A 233 -0.50 8.86 -6.19
CA ASP A 233 -1.13 8.73 -7.49
C ASP A 233 -0.47 7.63 -8.28
N GLY A 234 -1.27 6.81 -8.94
CA GLY A 234 -0.73 5.78 -9.80
C GLY A 234 -1.71 5.35 -10.87
N GLY A 235 -1.17 4.98 -12.00
CA GLY A 235 -2.00 4.53 -13.09
C GLY A 235 -1.24 4.25 -14.36
N TYR A 236 -1.97 3.78 -15.33
CA TYR A 236 -1.48 3.66 -16.69
C TYR A 236 -2.55 4.05 -17.70
N ALA A 237 -2.14 4.53 -18.86
CA ALA A 237 -3.01 4.79 -19.98
C ALA A 237 -2.34 4.34 -21.27
N ASN A 238 -3.04 3.61 -22.10
CA ASN A 238 -2.58 3.14 -23.40
C ASN A 238 -3.58 3.51 -24.48
N LYS A 239 -3.09 3.96 -25.61
CA LYS A 239 -3.87 4.20 -26.80
C LYS A 239 -3.23 3.50 -27.98
N TYR A 240 -4.02 2.80 -28.74
CA TYR A 240 -3.59 2.12 -29.94
C TYR A 240 -4.54 2.47 -31.09
N GLN A 241 -3.99 2.76 -32.26
CA GLN A 241 -4.74 2.95 -33.48
C GLN A 241 -3.99 2.32 -34.64
N ASP A 242 -4.67 1.57 -35.46
CA ASP A 242 -4.13 0.92 -36.63
C ASP A 242 -5.17 0.97 -37.77
N GLU A 243 -4.77 1.47 -38.90
CA GLU A 243 -5.58 1.54 -40.11
C GLU A 243 -4.84 0.85 -41.24
N PHE A 244 -5.50 -0.07 -41.91
CA PHE A 244 -4.91 -0.83 -42.99
C PHE A 244 -5.84 -0.85 -44.21
N GLY A 245 -5.43 -0.26 -45.30
CA GLY A 245 -6.29 -0.10 -46.47
C GLY A 245 -5.60 -0.30 -47.81
N THR A 246 -5.56 -1.53 -48.32
CA THR A 246 -5.30 -1.73 -49.78
C THR A 246 -6.09 -2.86 -50.39
N GLN A 247 -6.29 -3.95 -49.73
CA GLN A 247 -7.14 -5.09 -50.17
C GLN A 247 -8.23 -5.43 -49.17
N GLN A 248 -8.10 -4.90 -47.95
CA GLN A 248 -9.04 -5.10 -46.85
C GLN A 248 -9.14 -3.78 -46.11
N ASP A 249 -10.34 -3.21 -46.02
CA ASP A 249 -10.58 -2.07 -45.15
C ASP A 249 -10.61 -2.54 -43.71
N TYR A 250 -9.64 -2.08 -42.96
CA TYR A 250 -9.45 -2.43 -41.57
C TYR A 250 -9.22 -1.16 -40.76
N ASP A 251 -9.96 -0.99 -39.71
CA ASP A 251 -9.80 0.09 -38.74
C ASP A 251 -9.90 -0.49 -37.34
N HIS A 252 -8.89 -0.26 -36.53
CA HIS A 252 -8.82 -0.72 -35.17
C HIS A 252 -8.29 0.38 -34.27
N SER A 253 -9.06 0.70 -33.25
CA SER A 253 -8.59 1.58 -32.19
C SER A 253 -8.94 1.00 -30.84
N SER A 254 -8.02 1.14 -29.90
CA SER A 254 -8.27 0.83 -28.50
C SER A 254 -7.66 1.88 -27.59
N SER A 255 -8.34 2.15 -26.51
CA SER A 255 -7.84 3.02 -25.45
C SER A 255 -8.22 2.39 -24.13
N ASN A 256 -7.23 2.13 -23.30
CA ASN A 256 -7.46 1.62 -21.96
C ASN A 256 -6.64 2.41 -20.95
N GLY A 257 -7.17 2.51 -19.73
CA GLY A 257 -6.49 3.18 -18.65
C GLY A 257 -7.04 2.75 -17.31
N GLN A 258 -6.18 2.85 -16.33
CA GLN A 258 -6.54 2.71 -14.93
C GLN A 258 -5.80 3.77 -14.14
N ALA A 259 -6.47 4.34 -13.16
CA ALA A 259 -5.86 5.25 -12.21
C ALA A 259 -6.36 4.99 -10.80
N ARG A 260 -5.52 5.23 -9.85
CA ARG A 260 -5.86 5.26 -8.44
C ARG A 260 -5.16 6.42 -7.78
N ASN A 261 -5.94 7.28 -7.17
CA ASN A 261 -5.47 8.41 -6.39
C ASN A 261 -5.83 8.16 -4.94
N GLN A 262 -4.94 8.55 -4.05
CA GLN A 262 -5.10 8.36 -2.63
C GLN A 262 -4.53 9.58 -1.91
N ASP A 263 -5.40 10.31 -1.26
CA ASP A 263 -5.06 11.47 -0.45
C ASP A 263 -5.29 11.15 1.03
N TYR A 264 -4.44 11.74 1.87
CA TYR A 264 -4.49 11.50 3.28
C TYR A 264 -3.93 12.68 4.06
N ASP A 265 -4.74 13.18 4.98
CA ASP A 265 -4.39 14.28 5.87
C ASP A 265 -4.66 13.91 7.32
N HIS A 266 -3.77 14.33 8.23
CA HIS A 266 -4.08 14.26 9.65
C HIS A 266 -3.35 15.29 10.49
N ILE A 267 -3.93 15.57 11.66
CA ILE A 267 -3.35 16.35 12.74
C ILE A 267 -3.37 15.52 14.01
N ASP A 268 -2.24 15.47 14.71
CA ASP A 268 -2.03 14.76 15.98
C ASP A 268 -1.54 15.75 17.05
N LEU A 269 -2.32 15.95 18.08
CA LEU A 269 -1.98 16.77 19.25
C LEU A 269 -1.72 15.86 20.45
N SER A 270 -0.61 16.09 21.15
CA SER A 270 -0.31 15.35 22.37
C SER A 270 0.30 16.19 23.47
N ALA A 271 0.10 15.75 24.69
CA ALA A 271 0.69 16.33 25.89
C ALA A 271 1.38 15.23 26.71
N GLY A 272 2.47 15.58 27.36
CA GLY A 272 3.24 14.66 28.17
C GLY A 272 3.77 15.30 29.45
N VAL A 273 4.06 14.43 30.40
CA VAL A 273 4.77 14.78 31.66
C VAL A 273 5.91 13.80 31.87
N LEU A 274 7.01 14.27 32.44
CA LEU A 274 8.17 13.47 32.83
C LEU A 274 8.56 13.82 34.26
N TYR A 275 8.69 12.80 35.09
CA TYR A 275 9.10 12.90 36.48
C TYR A 275 10.42 12.18 36.73
N ASN A 276 11.39 12.90 37.26
CA ASN A 276 12.74 12.42 37.56
C ASN A 276 12.93 12.41 39.09
N PRO A 277 12.48 11.39 39.82
CA PRO A 277 12.64 11.34 41.29
C PRO A 277 14.11 11.32 41.71
N SER A 278 15.01 10.86 40.84
CA SER A 278 16.46 10.91 41.02
C SER A 278 17.16 11.02 39.66
N GLU A 279 18.43 11.39 39.64
CA GLU A 279 19.26 11.44 38.43
C GLU A 279 19.36 10.08 37.71
N LYS A 280 19.11 8.98 38.43
CA LYS A 280 19.19 7.61 37.88
C LYS A 280 17.86 7.02 37.49
N PHE A 281 16.75 7.72 37.65
CA PHE A 281 15.43 7.19 37.32
C PHE A 281 14.51 8.29 36.80
N SER A 282 13.89 8.00 35.66
CA SER A 282 12.85 8.82 35.05
C SER A 282 11.63 7.97 34.70
N VAL A 283 10.46 8.57 34.79
CA VAL A 283 9.19 7.99 34.39
C VAL A 283 8.32 9.07 33.78
N GLY A 284 7.68 8.76 32.66
CA GLY A 284 6.83 9.69 31.94
C GLY A 284 5.54 9.09 31.45
N ALA A 285 4.57 9.96 31.23
CA ALA A 285 3.30 9.62 30.61
C ALA A 285 2.96 10.61 29.52
N LYS A 286 2.27 10.13 28.49
CA LYS A 286 1.80 10.92 27.33
C LYS A 286 0.38 10.53 27.00
N VAL A 287 -0.43 11.51 26.61
CA VAL A 287 -1.75 11.30 26.01
C VAL A 287 -1.81 12.08 24.69
N GLY A 288 -2.58 11.57 23.75
CA GLY A 288 -2.72 12.26 22.48
C GLY A 288 -4.02 11.92 21.77
N TYR A 289 -4.36 12.79 20.84
CA TYR A 289 -5.53 12.73 19.99
C TYR A 289 -5.13 13.08 18.55
N LEU A 290 -5.46 12.17 17.64
CA LEU A 290 -5.25 12.35 16.20
C LEU A 290 -6.63 12.40 15.54
N ASN A 291 -6.79 13.34 14.62
CA ASN A 291 -7.93 13.42 13.70
C ASN A 291 -7.42 13.43 12.27
N GLY A 292 -8.08 12.72 11.39
CA GLY A 292 -7.66 12.64 10.00
C GLY A 292 -8.75 12.08 9.10
N ASP A 293 -8.50 12.26 7.82
CA ASP A 293 -9.31 11.74 6.72
C ASP A 293 -8.42 11.13 5.63
N ALA A 294 -9.02 10.26 4.85
CA ALA A 294 -8.39 9.66 3.69
C ALA A 294 -9.43 9.46 2.59
N GLU A 295 -9.05 9.78 1.37
CA GLU A 295 -9.86 9.56 0.18
C GLU A 295 -9.09 8.66 -0.80
N GLN A 296 -9.79 7.72 -1.44
CA GLN A 296 -9.24 6.93 -2.52
C GLN A 296 -10.22 6.88 -3.68
N ASN A 297 -9.70 7.14 -4.87
CA ASN A 297 -10.45 7.08 -6.11
C ASN A 297 -9.80 6.04 -7.03
N TYR A 298 -10.60 5.15 -7.56
CA TYR A 298 -10.20 4.20 -8.57
C TYR A 298 -11.03 4.40 -9.82
N THR A 299 -10.36 4.56 -10.96
CA THR A 299 -11.01 4.63 -12.26
C THR A 299 -10.39 3.63 -13.21
N SER A 300 -11.22 2.96 -14.00
CA SER A 300 -10.76 2.09 -15.08
C SER A 300 -11.66 2.26 -16.29
N SER A 301 -11.06 2.40 -17.45
CA SER A 301 -11.80 2.53 -18.70
C SER A 301 -11.14 1.69 -19.80
N ASN A 302 -11.97 1.12 -20.66
CA ASN A 302 -11.52 0.42 -21.85
C ASN A 302 -12.49 0.72 -23.00
N LYS A 303 -11.99 1.37 -24.02
CA LYS A 303 -12.73 1.61 -25.26
C LYS A 303 -12.05 0.84 -26.38
N TYR A 304 -12.82 0.06 -27.07
CA TYR A 304 -12.35 -0.76 -28.16
C TYR A 304 -13.26 -0.59 -29.36
N PHE A 305 -12.67 -0.33 -30.51
CA PHE A 305 -13.35 -0.27 -31.80
C PHE A 305 -12.60 -1.12 -32.81
N TYR A 306 -13.33 -1.91 -33.56
CA TYR A 306 -12.81 -2.73 -34.62
C TYR A 306 -13.80 -2.77 -35.79
N GLN A 307 -13.34 -2.47 -36.99
CA GLN A 307 -14.08 -2.63 -38.21
C GLN A 307 -13.22 -3.35 -39.25
N TYR A 308 -13.84 -4.26 -39.96
CA TYR A 308 -13.23 -5.00 -41.04
C TYR A 308 -14.23 -5.11 -42.20
N LYS A 309 -13.78 -4.82 -43.42
CA LYS A 309 -14.53 -5.02 -44.65
C LYS A 309 -13.63 -5.65 -45.69
N LYS A 310 -14.19 -6.49 -46.55
CA LYS A 310 -13.52 -7.14 -47.67
C LYS A 310 -14.08 -6.55 -48.96
N PRO A 311 -13.43 -5.58 -49.62
CA PRO A 311 -14.04 -4.74 -50.65
C PRO A 311 -14.42 -5.49 -51.95
N ASN A 312 -13.78 -6.61 -52.23
CA ASN A 312 -13.95 -7.34 -53.49
C ASN A 312 -14.66 -8.73 -53.37
N ILE A 313 -15.11 -9.09 -52.20
CA ILE A 313 -15.86 -10.30 -51.93
C ILE A 313 -17.16 -9.90 -51.29
N THR A 314 -18.24 -10.14 -51.99
CA THR A 314 -19.56 -9.72 -51.62
C THR A 314 -19.90 -9.98 -50.17
N ASP A 315 -20.17 -8.89 -49.43
CA ASP A 315 -20.86 -8.87 -48.17
C ASP A 315 -20.14 -9.49 -46.94
N GLU A 316 -18.81 -9.58 -46.91
CA GLU A 316 -18.09 -9.93 -45.68
C GLU A 316 -17.67 -8.70 -44.90
N TRP A 317 -18.09 -8.61 -43.65
CA TRP A 317 -17.76 -7.53 -42.77
C TRP A 317 -17.83 -7.96 -41.30
N SER A 318 -17.09 -7.28 -40.45
CA SER A 318 -17.13 -7.43 -39.00
C SER A 318 -17.00 -6.06 -38.34
N TYR A 319 -17.75 -5.86 -37.29
CA TYR A 319 -17.80 -4.63 -36.53
C TYR A 319 -17.91 -4.95 -35.04
N ASN A 320 -17.06 -4.38 -34.21
CA ASN A 320 -17.06 -4.59 -32.78
C ASN A 320 -16.76 -3.28 -32.05
N ILE A 321 -17.61 -2.95 -31.06
CA ILE A 321 -17.43 -1.84 -30.14
C ILE A 321 -17.54 -2.38 -28.73
N ASN A 322 -16.64 -1.91 -27.85
CA ASN A 322 -16.76 -2.10 -26.42
C ASN A 322 -16.45 -0.76 -25.74
N ASP A 323 -17.26 -0.37 -24.77
CA ASP A 323 -17.05 0.77 -23.89
C ASP A 323 -17.30 0.31 -22.45
N TYR A 324 -16.21 0.20 -21.69
CA TYR A 324 -16.21 -0.16 -20.29
C TYR A 324 -15.73 1.00 -19.45
N GLN A 325 -16.44 1.29 -18.36
CA GLN A 325 -16.12 2.30 -17.37
C GLN A 325 -16.36 1.73 -15.98
N ASN A 326 -15.44 1.98 -15.08
CA ASN A 326 -15.55 1.61 -13.67
C ASN A 326 -14.98 2.75 -12.83
N ASN A 327 -15.83 3.35 -12.01
CA ASN A 327 -15.45 4.41 -11.09
C ASN A 327 -15.79 3.94 -9.68
N GLN A 328 -14.81 3.97 -8.80
CA GLN A 328 -14.99 3.64 -7.39
C GLN A 328 -14.39 4.74 -6.54
N GLN A 329 -15.11 5.13 -5.52
CA GLN A 329 -14.67 6.09 -4.51
C GLN A 329 -14.77 5.45 -3.13
N TRP A 330 -13.81 5.76 -2.30
CA TRP A 330 -13.74 5.28 -0.94
C TRP A 330 -13.17 6.36 -0.02
N ASN A 331 -13.88 6.65 1.07
CA ASN A 331 -13.52 7.68 2.02
C ASN A 331 -13.46 7.11 3.42
N GLN A 332 -12.49 7.58 4.19
CA GLN A 332 -12.38 7.35 5.62
C GLN A 332 -12.28 8.68 6.35
N ASP A 333 -13.01 8.86 7.42
CA ASP A 333 -12.81 9.94 8.36
C ASP A 333 -12.82 9.39 9.79
N GLY A 334 -11.94 9.88 10.64
CA GLY A 334 -11.89 9.31 11.96
C GLY A 334 -10.91 9.94 12.92
N ASN A 335 -10.84 9.33 14.08
CA ASN A 335 -9.93 9.79 15.11
C ASN A 335 -9.25 8.62 15.83
N SER A 336 -8.10 8.93 16.42
CA SER A 336 -7.35 8.01 17.27
C SER A 336 -7.06 8.68 18.61
N LYS A 337 -7.25 7.93 19.69
CA LYS A 337 -6.88 8.32 21.04
C LYS A 337 -5.78 7.39 21.52
N TYR A 338 -4.77 7.93 22.15
CA TYR A 338 -3.70 7.11 22.65
C TYR A 338 -3.16 7.60 23.99
N PHE A 339 -2.62 6.66 24.75
CA PHE A 339 -1.79 6.96 25.91
C PHE A 339 -0.46 6.21 25.80
N GLY A 340 0.58 6.83 26.31
CA GLY A 340 1.92 6.26 26.37
C GLY A 340 2.51 6.37 27.76
N PHE A 341 3.42 5.46 28.04
CA PHE A 341 4.21 5.44 29.26
C PHE A 341 5.66 5.14 28.89
N ASN A 342 6.60 5.88 29.48
CA ASN A 342 8.02 5.64 29.28
C ASN A 342 8.78 5.69 30.58
N PHE A 343 9.90 4.96 30.67
CA PHE A 343 10.80 4.99 31.79
C PHE A 343 12.25 4.80 31.36
N SER A 344 13.17 5.30 32.17
CA SER A 344 14.61 5.03 32.09
C SER A 344 15.19 4.89 33.50
N ARG A 345 16.09 3.91 33.68
CA ARG A 345 16.76 3.63 34.95
C ARG A 345 18.21 3.26 34.73
N TYR A 346 19.11 4.06 35.26
CA TYR A 346 20.51 3.73 35.40
C TYR A 346 20.74 2.89 36.66
N VAL A 347 21.24 1.68 36.51
CA VAL A 347 21.64 0.83 37.65
C VAL A 347 22.99 1.29 38.19
N ASP A 348 23.91 1.54 37.28
CA ASP A 348 25.22 2.10 37.49
C ASP A 348 25.61 2.90 36.23
N ASP A 349 26.80 3.48 36.17
CA ASP A 349 27.28 4.26 35.04
C ASP A 349 27.48 3.44 33.74
N LYS A 350 27.44 2.10 33.87
CA LYS A 350 27.63 1.14 32.77
C LYS A 350 26.35 0.44 32.31
N LYS A 351 25.25 0.55 33.08
CA LYS A 351 24.03 -0.21 32.79
C LYS A 351 22.81 0.68 32.90
N GLU A 352 21.99 0.66 31.85
CA GLU A 352 20.73 1.37 31.76
C GLU A 352 19.63 0.44 31.29
N PHE A 353 18.46 0.52 31.89
CA PHE A 353 17.21 -0.04 31.40
C PHE A 353 16.30 1.09 30.97
N SER A 354 15.69 0.96 29.80
CA SER A 354 14.69 1.93 29.33
C SER A 354 13.56 1.20 28.60
N GLY A 355 12.43 1.85 28.53
CA GLY A 355 11.32 1.31 27.81
C GLY A 355 10.18 2.27 27.63
N TYR A 356 9.30 1.93 26.73
CA TYR A 356 8.01 2.58 26.59
C TYR A 356 6.92 1.57 26.27
N TYR A 357 5.70 1.98 26.52
CA TYR A 357 4.48 1.33 26.10
C TYR A 357 3.52 2.36 25.56
N ARG A 358 2.78 2.02 24.51
CA ARG A 358 1.71 2.83 23.96
C ARG A 358 0.52 1.97 23.58
N TYR A 359 -0.66 2.45 23.92
CA TYR A 359 -1.94 1.93 23.45
C TYR A 359 -2.63 2.98 22.60
N THR A 360 -3.18 2.56 21.46
CA THR A 360 -3.95 3.41 20.55
C THR A 360 -5.29 2.74 20.25
N ASN A 361 -6.35 3.55 20.27
CA ASN A 361 -7.69 3.15 19.84
C ASN A 361 -8.16 4.14 18.78
N SER A 362 -8.55 3.63 17.61
CA SER A 362 -9.03 4.42 16.48
C SER A 362 -10.47 4.02 16.14
N ASP A 363 -11.31 5.03 15.94
CA ASP A 363 -12.67 4.92 15.43
C ASP A 363 -12.75 5.66 14.09
N ILE A 364 -13.11 4.92 13.03
CA ILE A 364 -13.06 5.41 11.66
C ILE A 364 -14.40 5.11 11.00
N ASN A 365 -15.02 6.12 10.40
CA ASN A 365 -16.19 5.97 9.54
C ASN A 365 -15.72 5.68 8.12
N LEU A 366 -16.48 4.87 7.43
CA LEU A 366 -16.22 4.46 6.06
C LEU A 366 -17.41 4.86 5.19
N SER A 367 -17.14 5.33 3.98
CA SER A 367 -18.15 5.48 2.94
C SER A 367 -17.57 5.15 1.58
N ASN A 368 -18.36 4.52 0.74
CA ASN A 368 -17.91 4.13 -0.59
C ASN A 368 -19.02 4.23 -1.63
N SER A 369 -18.63 4.32 -2.89
CA SER A 369 -19.51 4.23 -4.03
C SER A 369 -18.83 3.50 -5.19
N THR A 370 -19.62 2.85 -6.04
CA THR A 370 -19.18 2.21 -7.27
C THR A 370 -20.18 2.52 -8.39
N ASP A 371 -19.65 2.83 -9.56
CA ASP A 371 -20.42 2.98 -10.80
C ASP A 371 -19.68 2.26 -11.92
N ILE A 372 -20.22 1.12 -12.34
CA ILE A 372 -19.68 0.32 -13.44
C ILE A 372 -20.68 0.30 -14.59
N LEU A 373 -20.20 0.65 -15.77
CA LEU A 373 -20.92 0.55 -17.01
C LEU A 373 -20.08 -0.22 -18.02
N ASP A 374 -20.64 -1.29 -18.57
CA ASP A 374 -20.03 -2.06 -19.65
C ASP A 374 -21.03 -2.25 -20.78
N THR A 375 -20.67 -1.75 -21.95
CA THR A 375 -21.49 -1.88 -23.14
C THR A 375 -20.67 -2.52 -24.25
N SER A 376 -21.22 -3.52 -24.90
CA SER A 376 -20.60 -4.10 -26.09
C SER A 376 -21.60 -4.30 -27.23
N PHE A 377 -21.12 -4.10 -28.41
CA PHE A 377 -21.85 -4.37 -29.64
C PHE A 377 -20.93 -5.10 -30.62
N TYR A 378 -21.41 -6.23 -31.12
CA TYR A 378 -20.72 -7.01 -32.14
C TYR A 378 -21.69 -7.28 -33.30
N SER A 379 -21.22 -7.12 -34.52
CA SER A 379 -21.98 -7.50 -35.70
C SER A 379 -21.04 -7.97 -36.82
N SER A 380 -21.32 -9.10 -37.41
CA SER A 380 -20.50 -9.63 -38.51
C SER A 380 -21.33 -10.35 -39.54
N ARG A 381 -20.82 -10.41 -40.75
CA ARG A 381 -21.32 -11.21 -41.86
C ARG A 381 -20.14 -11.82 -42.60
N TYR A 382 -20.18 -13.09 -42.82
CA TYR A 382 -19.18 -13.80 -43.61
C TYR A 382 -19.81 -14.84 -44.54
N TYR A 383 -19.12 -15.17 -45.61
CA TYR A 383 -19.50 -16.18 -46.58
C TYR A 383 -18.69 -17.45 -46.37
N SER A 384 -19.35 -18.58 -46.21
CA SER A 384 -18.70 -19.87 -46.18
C SER A 384 -18.73 -20.49 -47.58
N SER A 385 -17.57 -20.68 -48.18
CA SER A 385 -17.41 -21.39 -49.45
C SER A 385 -17.71 -22.89 -49.33
N TYR A 386 -17.58 -23.42 -48.12
CA TYR A 386 -17.83 -24.84 -47.84
C TYR A 386 -19.32 -25.16 -47.89
N ASP A 387 -20.15 -24.28 -47.36
CA ASP A 387 -21.61 -24.45 -47.30
C ASP A 387 -22.38 -23.61 -48.31
N THR A 388 -21.69 -22.81 -49.11
CA THR A 388 -22.27 -21.87 -50.06
C THR A 388 -23.37 -20.99 -49.47
N GLY A 389 -23.13 -20.47 -48.26
CA GLY A 389 -24.09 -19.65 -47.52
C GLY A 389 -23.48 -18.52 -46.77
N HIS A 390 -24.33 -17.52 -46.49
CA HIS A 390 -23.98 -16.42 -45.63
C HIS A 390 -24.34 -16.70 -44.18
N TYR A 391 -23.45 -16.34 -43.28
CA TYR A 391 -23.65 -16.33 -41.84
C TYR A 391 -23.67 -14.87 -41.37
N SER A 392 -24.59 -14.54 -40.51
CA SER A 392 -24.57 -13.26 -39.82
C SER A 392 -24.72 -13.47 -38.33
N HIS A 393 -23.93 -12.71 -37.59
CA HIS A 393 -23.95 -12.68 -36.12
C HIS A 393 -24.15 -11.25 -35.67
N LYS A 394 -24.99 -11.08 -34.68
CA LYS A 394 -25.19 -9.79 -34.00
C LYS A 394 -25.34 -10.02 -32.52
N GLY A 395 -24.55 -9.32 -31.73
CA GLY A 395 -24.62 -9.38 -30.27
C GLY A 395 -24.61 -7.98 -29.67
N ARG A 396 -25.30 -7.85 -28.55
CA ARG A 396 -25.24 -6.68 -27.67
C ARG A 396 -25.14 -7.16 -26.25
N SER A 397 -24.29 -6.53 -25.46
CA SER A 397 -24.36 -6.67 -24.02
C SER A 397 -24.35 -5.31 -23.34
N PHE A 398 -24.99 -5.27 -22.21
CA PHE A 398 -25.06 -4.14 -21.31
C PHE A 398 -24.95 -4.66 -19.89
N THR A 399 -24.05 -4.07 -19.10
CA THR A 399 -23.93 -4.34 -17.67
C THR A 399 -23.83 -3.00 -16.95
N SER A 400 -24.62 -2.85 -15.90
CA SER A 400 -24.56 -1.71 -14.99
C SER A 400 -24.52 -2.24 -13.55
N ASP A 401 -23.64 -1.68 -12.72
CA ASP A 401 -23.53 -2.02 -11.30
C ASP A 401 -23.29 -0.73 -10.53
N ILE A 402 -24.32 -0.31 -9.80
CA ILE A 402 -24.31 0.92 -9.01
C ILE A 402 -24.36 0.55 -7.54
N ARG A 403 -23.45 1.11 -6.76
CA ARG A 403 -23.31 0.78 -5.35
C ARG A 403 -23.13 2.03 -4.49
N SER A 404 -23.61 1.97 -3.26
CA SER A 404 -23.41 2.98 -2.23
C SER A 404 -23.34 2.32 -0.87
N GLY A 405 -22.25 2.53 -0.16
CA GLY A 405 -21.98 1.86 1.11
C GLY A 405 -21.51 2.80 2.22
N THR A 406 -21.71 2.34 3.45
CA THR A 406 -21.18 2.97 4.66
C THR A 406 -20.73 1.91 5.65
N GLY A 407 -19.81 2.27 6.53
CA GLY A 407 -19.29 1.32 7.51
C GLY A 407 -18.51 1.98 8.62
N LYS A 408 -17.93 1.13 9.46
CA LYS A 408 -17.04 1.54 10.55
C LYS A 408 -15.83 0.62 10.61
N ARG A 409 -14.68 1.21 10.95
CA ARG A 409 -13.47 0.49 11.25
C ARG A 409 -12.99 0.87 12.64
N LYS A 410 -12.65 -0.14 13.44
CA LYS A 410 -12.01 0.03 14.75
C LYS A 410 -10.63 -0.57 14.71
N VAL A 411 -9.64 0.16 15.20
CA VAL A 411 -8.27 -0.31 15.25
C VAL A 411 -7.73 -0.16 16.67
N TYR A 412 -7.30 -1.28 17.25
CA TYR A 412 -6.64 -1.32 18.55
C TYR A 412 -5.18 -1.69 18.34
N ARG A 413 -4.27 -0.87 18.89
CA ARG A 413 -2.84 -1.12 18.75
C ARG A 413 -2.13 -1.05 20.08
N HIS A 414 -1.23 -2.02 20.31
CA HIS A 414 -0.30 -2.02 21.42
C HIS A 414 1.12 -1.99 20.89
N GLU A 415 1.94 -1.11 21.45
CA GLU A 415 3.37 -1.01 21.14
C GLU A 415 4.15 -1.00 22.45
N ALA A 416 5.17 -1.83 22.54
CA ALA A 416 6.04 -1.91 23.71
C ALA A 416 7.48 -2.07 23.29
N LEU A 417 8.37 -1.33 23.93
CA LEU A 417 9.82 -1.49 23.78
C LEU A 417 10.46 -1.58 25.16
N PHE A 418 11.35 -2.53 25.31
CA PHE A 418 12.24 -2.65 26.44
C PHE A 418 13.67 -2.75 25.97
N ASN A 419 14.56 -1.93 26.50
CA ASN A 419 15.97 -1.87 26.15
C ASN A 419 16.86 -2.04 27.36
N PHE A 420 17.99 -2.71 27.13
CA PHE A 420 19.10 -2.81 28.06
C PHE A 420 20.37 -2.32 27.39
N LEU A 421 21.01 -1.30 27.95
CA LEU A 421 22.34 -0.82 27.57
C LEU A 421 23.38 -1.33 28.57
N TRP A 422 24.47 -1.89 28.05
CA TRP A 422 25.64 -2.27 28.80
C TRP A 422 26.91 -1.70 28.16
N LYS A 423 27.74 -1.03 28.96
CA LYS A 423 29.05 -0.50 28.58
C LYS A 423 30.15 -1.35 29.23
N PRO A 424 30.58 -2.47 28.58
CA PRO A 424 31.64 -3.33 29.13
C PRO A 424 32.95 -2.57 29.29
N THR A 425 33.25 -1.64 28.41
CA THR A 425 34.41 -0.74 28.46
C THR A 425 34.00 0.67 28.11
N ASP A 426 34.89 1.65 28.36
CA ASP A 426 34.63 3.05 27.95
C ASP A 426 34.61 3.22 26.42
N LYS A 427 35.14 2.25 25.66
CA LYS A 427 35.21 2.25 24.19
C LYS A 427 34.17 1.35 23.52
N SER A 428 33.35 0.65 24.26
CA SER A 428 32.37 -0.24 23.68
C SER A 428 31.06 -0.24 24.47
N SER A 429 29.95 -0.31 23.74
CA SER A 429 28.65 -0.56 24.34
C SER A 429 27.84 -1.56 23.54
N VAL A 430 26.99 -2.30 24.23
CA VAL A 430 26.02 -3.23 23.66
C VAL A 430 24.65 -2.80 24.12
N ARG A 431 23.74 -2.65 23.19
CA ARG A 431 22.32 -2.41 23.47
C ARG A 431 21.50 -3.56 22.90
N ALA A 432 20.70 -4.18 23.74
CA ALA A 432 19.79 -5.22 23.36
C ALA A 432 18.36 -4.84 23.76
N GLY A 433 17.39 -5.26 22.99
CA GLY A 433 16.00 -4.91 23.28
C GLY A 433 15.00 -5.95 22.81
N ILE A 434 13.76 -5.70 23.18
CA ILE A 434 12.58 -6.40 22.70
C ILE A 434 11.58 -5.33 22.31
N TYR A 435 11.16 -5.33 21.05
CA TYR A 435 10.07 -4.51 20.55
C TYR A 435 8.91 -5.41 20.17
N TYR A 436 7.73 -5.09 20.68
CA TYR A 436 6.48 -5.78 20.37
C TYR A 436 5.45 -4.79 19.87
N ASN A 437 4.79 -5.13 18.77
CA ASN A 437 3.67 -4.40 18.23
C ASN A 437 2.55 -5.38 17.89
N SER A 438 1.32 -5.08 18.29
CA SER A 438 0.14 -5.82 17.85
C SER A 438 -0.96 -4.87 17.43
N THR A 439 -1.66 -5.24 16.36
CA THR A 439 -2.79 -4.48 15.83
C THR A 439 -3.96 -5.43 15.64
N ASN A 440 -5.13 -5.03 16.12
CA ASN A 440 -6.41 -5.64 15.80
C ASN A 440 -7.26 -4.62 15.04
N SER A 441 -7.71 -4.97 13.83
CA SER A 441 -8.54 -4.13 12.96
C SER A 441 -9.83 -4.87 12.68
N GLU A 442 -10.94 -4.29 13.08
CA GLU A 442 -12.29 -4.80 12.87
C GLU A 442 -13.02 -3.84 11.92
N VAL A 443 -13.55 -4.37 10.81
CA VAL A 443 -14.35 -3.61 9.86
C VAL A 443 -15.74 -4.25 9.75
N TYR A 444 -16.73 -3.39 9.77
CA TYR A 444 -18.09 -3.73 9.40
C TYR A 444 -18.61 -2.66 8.44
N SER A 445 -19.02 -3.08 7.25
CA SER A 445 -19.61 -2.19 6.26
C SER A 445 -20.84 -2.82 5.61
N SER A 446 -21.74 -1.98 5.13
CA SER A 446 -22.92 -2.37 4.38
C SER A 446 -23.05 -1.53 3.12
N GLU A 447 -23.40 -2.16 2.01
CA GLU A 447 -23.46 -1.57 0.68
C GLU A 447 -24.74 -1.96 -0.04
N LEU A 448 -25.50 -0.98 -0.46
CA LEU A 448 -26.67 -1.18 -1.34
C LEU A 448 -26.16 -1.34 -2.77
N VAL A 449 -26.63 -2.36 -3.46
CA VAL A 449 -26.26 -2.70 -4.82
C VAL A 449 -27.48 -2.84 -5.69
N THR A 450 -27.48 -2.10 -6.81
CA THR A 450 -28.41 -2.30 -7.92
C THR A 450 -27.60 -2.69 -9.14
N ALA A 451 -27.78 -3.92 -9.59
CA ALA A 451 -27.04 -4.47 -10.72
C ALA A 451 -28.00 -4.93 -11.83
N SER A 452 -27.63 -4.65 -13.06
CA SER A 452 -28.35 -5.15 -14.23
C SER A 452 -27.40 -5.67 -15.30
N ARG A 453 -27.78 -6.76 -15.94
CA ARG A 453 -27.06 -7.33 -17.08
C ARG A 453 -28.04 -7.76 -18.14
N LYS A 454 -27.78 -7.33 -19.37
CA LYS A 454 -28.55 -7.75 -20.53
C LYS A 454 -27.59 -8.21 -21.63
N SER A 455 -27.88 -9.36 -22.24
CA SER A 455 -27.14 -9.87 -23.39
C SER A 455 -28.13 -10.39 -24.42
N GLU A 456 -28.03 -9.88 -25.63
CA GLU A 456 -28.82 -10.30 -26.78
C GLU A 456 -27.86 -10.84 -27.83
N TYR A 457 -28.18 -11.99 -28.38
CA TYR A 457 -27.41 -12.60 -29.44
C TYR A 457 -28.33 -13.12 -30.53
N ASN A 458 -28.05 -12.78 -31.76
CA ASN A 458 -28.76 -13.27 -32.95
C ASN A 458 -27.77 -13.89 -33.92
N HIS A 459 -28.05 -15.09 -34.34
CA HIS A 459 -27.28 -15.82 -35.33
C HIS A 459 -28.20 -16.24 -36.44
N VAL A 460 -27.86 -15.92 -37.69
CA VAL A 460 -28.61 -16.31 -38.88
C VAL A 460 -27.70 -17.10 -39.78
N TYR A 461 -28.16 -18.30 -40.14
CA TYR A 461 -27.51 -19.16 -41.10
C TYR A 461 -28.53 -19.62 -42.15
N LYS A 462 -28.34 -19.21 -43.41
CA LYS A 462 -29.30 -19.44 -44.50
C LYS A 462 -30.70 -18.96 -44.08
N SER A 463 -31.62 -19.91 -43.93
CA SER A 463 -33.00 -19.66 -43.50
C SER A 463 -33.24 -19.87 -42.02
N ASN A 464 -32.22 -20.35 -41.28
CA ASN A 464 -32.35 -20.63 -39.86
C ASN A 464 -31.86 -19.43 -39.05
N SER A 465 -32.64 -18.99 -38.08
CA SER A 465 -32.22 -17.97 -37.12
C SER A 465 -32.29 -18.54 -35.71
N TYR A 466 -31.27 -18.19 -34.93
CA TYR A 466 -31.20 -18.49 -33.51
C TYR A 466 -31.06 -17.17 -32.77
N ASN A 467 -31.98 -16.93 -31.84
CA ASN A 467 -31.97 -15.75 -30.98
C ASN A 467 -31.81 -16.21 -29.56
N TYR A 468 -30.96 -15.52 -28.83
CA TYR A 468 -30.75 -15.72 -27.40
C TYR A 468 -30.87 -14.39 -26.68
N LEU A 469 -31.61 -14.39 -25.56
CA LEU A 469 -31.78 -13.26 -24.68
C LEU A 469 -31.49 -13.69 -23.24
N TYR A 470 -30.57 -12.99 -22.61
CA TYR A 470 -30.30 -13.12 -21.19
C TYR A 470 -30.47 -11.78 -20.51
N GLU A 471 -31.26 -11.73 -19.44
CA GLU A 471 -31.45 -10.56 -18.61
C GLU A 471 -31.34 -10.97 -17.15
N LEU A 472 -30.59 -10.18 -16.37
CA LEU A 472 -30.44 -10.31 -14.94
C LEU A 472 -30.61 -8.93 -14.32
N TYR A 473 -31.43 -8.85 -13.28
CA TYR A 473 -31.58 -7.67 -12.44
C TYR A 473 -31.49 -8.09 -10.98
N GLU A 474 -30.70 -7.36 -10.18
CA GLU A 474 -30.51 -7.65 -8.77
C GLU A 474 -30.55 -6.36 -7.95
N ASP A 475 -31.38 -6.38 -6.89
CA ASP A 475 -31.31 -5.44 -5.78
C ASP A 475 -30.93 -6.21 -4.52
N LYS A 476 -29.84 -5.79 -3.88
CA LYS A 476 -29.30 -6.48 -2.71
C LYS A 476 -28.56 -5.55 -1.77
N LEU A 477 -28.43 -6.01 -0.53
CA LEU A 477 -27.53 -5.44 0.47
C LEU A 477 -26.34 -6.38 0.65
N LEU A 478 -25.13 -5.87 0.50
CA LEU A 478 -23.91 -6.57 0.87
C LEU A 478 -23.48 -6.11 2.26
N GLU A 479 -23.22 -7.04 3.16
CA GLU A 479 -22.61 -6.81 4.46
C GLU A 479 -21.22 -7.44 4.47
N TRP A 480 -20.21 -6.66 4.78
CA TRP A 480 -18.83 -7.12 4.89
C TRP A 480 -18.32 -7.01 6.32
N GLU A 481 -17.83 -8.14 6.83
CA GLU A 481 -17.18 -8.30 8.12
C GLU A 481 -15.72 -8.71 7.90
N TYR A 482 -14.79 -7.92 8.41
CA TYR A 482 -13.36 -8.18 8.32
C TYR A 482 -12.70 -8.02 9.68
N ASP A 483 -11.95 -9.05 10.10
CA ASP A 483 -11.15 -9.05 11.34
C ASP A 483 -9.71 -9.43 10.98
N ALA A 484 -8.79 -8.51 11.19
CA ALA A 484 -7.37 -8.69 10.95
C ALA A 484 -6.58 -8.46 12.24
N GLN A 485 -5.91 -9.50 12.69
CA GLN A 485 -5.01 -9.47 13.84
C GLN A 485 -3.58 -9.62 13.33
N SER A 486 -2.72 -8.66 13.64
CA SER A 486 -1.30 -8.73 13.32
C SER A 486 -0.45 -8.49 14.55
N TRP A 487 0.72 -9.10 14.57
CA TRP A 487 1.74 -8.85 15.59
C TRP A 487 3.14 -8.90 14.99
N SER A 488 4.04 -8.14 15.58
CA SER A 488 5.47 -8.16 15.26
C SER A 488 6.28 -8.19 16.54
N LEU A 489 7.19 -9.12 16.64
CA LEU A 489 8.18 -9.20 17.71
C LEU A 489 9.56 -9.01 17.08
N GLN A 490 10.31 -8.02 17.57
CA GLN A 490 11.66 -7.73 17.10
C GLN A 490 12.64 -7.83 18.27
N ILE A 491 13.80 -8.43 18.01
CA ILE A 491 14.86 -8.63 18.99
C ILE A 491 16.13 -8.01 18.44
N PRO A 492 16.29 -6.69 18.57
CA PRO A 492 17.45 -5.96 18.08
C PRO A 492 18.61 -6.04 19.08
N ILE A 493 19.83 -6.16 18.53
CA ILE A 493 21.10 -6.07 19.27
C ILE A 493 22.01 -5.13 18.51
N VAL A 494 22.55 -4.13 19.19
CA VAL A 494 23.43 -3.12 18.60
C VAL A 494 24.74 -3.03 19.37
N PHE A 495 25.84 -3.14 18.65
CA PHE A 495 27.20 -2.97 19.14
C PHE A 495 27.73 -1.62 18.69
N ASN A 496 28.26 -0.82 19.61
CA ASN A 496 28.92 0.43 19.30
C ASN A 496 30.37 0.35 19.76
N PHE A 497 31.30 0.65 18.87
CA PHE A 497 32.76 0.64 19.11
C PHE A 497 33.31 2.04 18.85
N ILE A 498 33.89 2.65 19.87
CA ILE A 498 34.63 3.91 19.78
C ILE A 498 36.03 3.59 19.29
N LEU A 499 36.31 3.80 17.99
CA LEU A 499 37.60 3.52 17.38
C LEU A 499 38.60 4.63 17.64
N SER A 500 38.12 5.87 17.75
CA SER A 500 38.87 7.04 18.17
C SER A 500 37.90 8.08 18.76
N ASP A 501 38.42 9.20 19.29
CA ASP A 501 37.60 10.29 19.84
C ASP A 501 36.62 10.88 18.82
N ASN A 502 36.96 10.75 17.53
CA ASN A 502 36.15 11.30 16.45
C ASN A 502 35.40 10.25 15.62
N PHE A 503 35.58 8.95 15.89
CA PHE A 503 35.08 7.91 15.00
C PHE A 503 34.51 6.72 15.75
N ASN A 504 33.20 6.42 15.52
CA ASN A 504 32.52 5.26 16.09
C ASN A 504 31.97 4.36 14.98
N LEU A 505 32.15 3.06 15.16
CA LEU A 505 31.56 2.01 14.33
C LEU A 505 30.36 1.41 15.05
N ILE A 506 29.26 1.23 14.35
CA ILE A 506 28.03 0.65 14.87
C ILE A 506 27.65 -0.54 14.02
N LEU A 507 27.37 -1.66 14.66
CA LEU A 507 26.89 -2.89 14.04
C LEU A 507 25.59 -3.30 14.70
N GLY A 508 24.56 -3.57 13.92
CA GLY A 508 23.24 -3.96 14.39
C GLY A 508 22.76 -5.27 13.78
N LEU A 509 22.06 -6.06 14.58
CA LEU A 509 21.32 -7.24 14.14
C LEU A 509 19.90 -7.14 14.71
N ASN A 510 18.91 -7.49 13.91
CA ASN A 510 17.52 -7.54 14.36
C ASN A 510 16.83 -8.79 13.82
N ARG A 511 16.38 -9.66 14.74
CA ARG A 511 15.49 -10.75 14.38
C ARG A 511 14.06 -10.28 14.45
N ILE A 512 13.29 -10.51 13.39
CA ILE A 512 11.92 -10.04 13.23
C ILE A 512 11.02 -11.25 13.00
N LEU A 513 10.01 -11.38 13.86
CA LEU A 513 8.96 -12.37 13.78
C LEU A 513 7.64 -11.65 13.58
N ASN A 514 6.93 -11.95 12.50
CA ASN A 514 5.61 -11.38 12.22
C ASN A 514 4.57 -12.48 12.14
N GLY A 515 3.35 -12.17 12.55
CA GLY A 515 2.22 -13.06 12.38
C GLY A 515 0.94 -12.32 12.06
N TRP A 516 0.12 -12.91 11.20
CA TRP A 516 -1.19 -12.40 10.79
C TRP A 516 -2.23 -13.49 10.92
N LYS A 517 -3.42 -13.07 11.27
CA LYS A 517 -4.63 -13.86 11.21
C LYS A 517 -5.73 -12.98 10.63
N ILE A 518 -6.33 -13.41 9.52
CA ILE A 518 -7.34 -12.65 8.80
C ILE A 518 -8.59 -13.52 8.66
N THR A 519 -9.75 -12.93 8.97
CA THR A 519 -11.06 -13.48 8.69
C THR A 519 -11.82 -12.48 7.84
N ASP A 520 -12.32 -12.93 6.69
CA ASP A 520 -13.03 -12.12 5.69
C ASP A 520 -14.35 -12.81 5.34
N ARG A 521 -15.47 -12.09 5.48
CA ARG A 521 -16.81 -12.60 5.24
C ARG A 521 -17.69 -11.54 4.59
N THR A 522 -18.35 -11.91 3.50
CA THR A 522 -19.40 -11.10 2.88
C THR A 522 -20.71 -11.87 2.91
N THR A 523 -21.80 -11.20 3.25
CA THR A 523 -23.16 -11.73 3.17
C THR A 523 -23.96 -10.84 2.22
N ALA A 524 -24.57 -11.44 1.22
CA ALA A 524 -25.48 -10.76 0.28
C ALA A 524 -26.93 -11.11 0.65
N TYR A 525 -27.74 -10.08 0.90
CA TYR A 525 -29.18 -10.19 1.13
C TYR A 525 -29.90 -9.64 -0.09
N PHE A 526 -30.49 -10.53 -0.89
CA PHE A 526 -31.21 -10.16 -2.11
C PHE A 526 -32.63 -9.78 -1.76
N THR A 527 -32.97 -8.53 -2.01
CA THR A 527 -34.37 -8.07 -1.97
C THR A 527 -35.10 -8.61 -3.19
N ARG A 528 -34.43 -8.62 -4.34
CA ARG A 528 -34.99 -9.07 -5.60
C ARG A 528 -33.89 -9.53 -6.54
N ARG A 529 -34.09 -10.70 -7.16
CA ARG A 529 -33.33 -11.18 -8.31
C ARG A 529 -34.31 -11.60 -9.39
N GLU A 530 -34.23 -10.98 -10.53
CA GLU A 530 -34.96 -11.34 -11.73
C GLU A 530 -34.00 -11.88 -12.78
N LYS A 531 -34.29 -13.03 -13.30
CA LYS A 531 -33.52 -13.66 -14.36
C LYS A 531 -34.47 -14.06 -15.49
N ASN A 532 -34.10 -13.71 -16.71
CA ASN A 532 -34.74 -14.22 -17.92
C ASN A 532 -33.64 -14.87 -18.79
N ASP A 533 -33.73 -16.16 -18.99
CA ASP A 533 -32.81 -16.93 -19.80
C ASP A 533 -33.58 -17.50 -20.98
N ASN A 534 -33.50 -16.80 -22.10
CA ASN A 534 -34.13 -17.19 -23.37
C ASN A 534 -35.64 -17.51 -23.23
N GLY A 535 -36.36 -16.66 -22.49
CA GLY A 535 -37.80 -16.83 -22.25
C GLY A 535 -38.14 -17.65 -21.01
N GLN A 536 -37.17 -18.20 -20.31
CA GLN A 536 -37.37 -18.82 -19.00
C GLN A 536 -37.14 -17.75 -17.93
N ALA A 537 -38.22 -17.16 -17.47
CA ALA A 537 -38.18 -16.13 -16.44
C ALA A 537 -38.27 -16.74 -15.04
N SER A 538 -37.47 -16.25 -14.11
CA SER A 538 -37.54 -16.53 -12.68
C SER A 538 -37.44 -15.25 -11.87
N ILE A 539 -38.14 -15.21 -10.75
CA ILE A 539 -38.08 -14.11 -9.78
C ILE A 539 -37.86 -14.74 -8.41
N GLU A 540 -36.80 -14.33 -7.76
CA GLU A 540 -36.48 -14.73 -6.40
C GLU A 540 -36.46 -13.47 -5.52
N THR A 541 -37.00 -13.57 -4.31
CA THR A 541 -37.08 -12.43 -3.38
C THR A 541 -36.72 -12.87 -1.96
N ASN A 542 -36.07 -11.96 -1.20
CA ASN A 542 -35.81 -12.12 0.22
C ASN A 542 -35.00 -13.39 0.56
N PHE A 543 -33.88 -13.60 -0.09
CA PHE A 543 -32.96 -14.69 0.19
C PHE A 543 -31.54 -14.16 0.45
N GLY A 544 -30.69 -14.99 1.04
CA GLY A 544 -29.30 -14.61 1.37
C GLY A 544 -28.27 -15.61 0.86
N GLU A 545 -27.12 -15.09 0.48
CA GLU A 545 -25.93 -15.85 0.12
C GLU A 545 -24.75 -15.40 1.00
N ARG A 546 -23.94 -16.33 1.51
CA ARG A 546 -22.81 -16.02 2.36
C ARG A 546 -21.51 -16.51 1.73
N TYR A 547 -20.55 -15.60 1.64
CA TYR A 547 -19.21 -15.84 1.12
C TYR A 547 -18.21 -15.67 2.26
N THR A 548 -17.55 -16.76 2.65
CA THR A 548 -16.56 -16.73 3.72
C THR A 548 -15.23 -17.22 3.15
N GLN A 549 -14.22 -16.38 3.26
CA GLN A 549 -12.85 -16.78 2.95
C GLN A 549 -12.31 -17.70 4.07
N PRO A 550 -11.50 -18.70 3.73
CA PRO A 550 -10.77 -19.44 4.74
C PRO A 550 -9.94 -18.49 5.60
N THR A 551 -9.92 -18.74 6.93
CA THR A 551 -9.08 -17.93 7.81
C THR A 551 -7.61 -18.11 7.45
N GLU A 552 -6.97 -17.02 7.04
CA GLU A 552 -5.55 -17.00 6.70
C GLU A 552 -4.71 -16.82 7.97
N LYS A 553 -3.64 -17.62 8.09
CA LYS A 553 -2.62 -17.47 9.13
C LYS A 553 -1.26 -17.50 8.46
N ILE A 554 -0.51 -16.44 8.62
CA ILE A 554 0.83 -16.29 8.05
C ILE A 554 1.80 -16.00 9.19
N THR A 555 2.98 -16.60 9.14
CA THR A 555 4.09 -16.29 10.05
C THR A 555 5.35 -16.13 9.22
N GLU A 556 6.08 -15.06 9.48
CA GLU A 556 7.36 -14.76 8.83
C GLU A 556 8.46 -14.63 9.88
N ASP A 557 9.66 -15.09 9.54
CA ASP A 557 10.86 -14.97 10.37
C ASP A 557 12.04 -14.54 9.49
N PHE A 558 12.66 -13.42 9.82
CA PHE A 558 13.82 -12.93 9.09
C PHE A 558 14.81 -12.18 9.99
N LEU A 559 16.06 -12.17 9.56
CA LEU A 559 17.17 -11.48 10.22
C LEU A 559 17.61 -10.31 9.35
N LYS A 560 17.76 -9.13 9.97
CA LYS A 560 18.33 -7.95 9.34
C LYS A 560 19.63 -7.57 10.02
N ALA A 561 20.59 -7.15 9.19
CA ALA A 561 21.86 -6.60 9.65
C ALA A 561 21.96 -5.12 9.29
N MET A 562 22.65 -4.34 10.07
CA MET A 562 22.89 -2.92 9.83
C MET A 562 24.33 -2.56 10.16
N MET A 563 24.84 -1.53 9.50
CA MET A 563 26.16 -0.97 9.76
C MET A 563 26.07 0.55 9.79
N GLY A 564 26.73 1.17 10.75
CA GLY A 564 26.74 2.62 10.89
C GLY A 564 28.12 3.18 11.26
N LEU A 565 28.33 4.43 10.88
CA LEU A 565 29.52 5.20 11.21
C LEU A 565 29.08 6.55 11.78
N ASN A 566 29.64 6.91 12.93
CA ASN A 566 29.49 8.25 13.50
C ASN A 566 30.84 8.94 13.46
N VAL A 567 30.88 10.15 12.92
CA VAL A 567 32.10 10.96 12.82
C VAL A 567 31.85 12.33 13.43
N ASN A 568 32.62 12.67 14.47
CA ASN A 568 32.63 14.01 15.05
C ASN A 568 33.67 14.84 14.26
N LEU A 569 33.21 15.64 13.30
CA LEU A 569 34.09 16.50 12.51
C LEU A 569 34.68 17.63 13.37
N THR A 570 33.86 18.18 14.25
CA THR A 570 34.24 19.15 15.28
C THR A 570 33.46 18.86 16.58
N LYS A 571 33.69 19.62 17.64
CA LYS A 571 32.85 19.51 18.84
C LYS A 571 31.39 19.87 18.57
N ALA A 572 31.16 20.77 17.60
CA ALA A 572 29.83 21.25 17.24
C ALA A 572 29.17 20.49 16.08
N LEU A 573 29.94 19.77 15.26
CA LEU A 573 29.41 19.13 14.03
C LEU A 573 29.66 17.63 14.04
N LYS A 574 28.58 16.88 13.98
CA LYS A 574 28.55 15.41 13.90
C LYS A 574 27.92 14.94 12.58
N VAL A 575 28.52 13.97 11.96
CA VAL A 575 28.02 13.29 10.75
C VAL A 575 27.79 11.82 11.06
N ASN A 576 26.67 11.31 10.62
CA ASN A 576 26.35 9.90 10.79
C ASN A 576 25.94 9.31 9.46
N LEU A 577 26.46 8.11 9.17
CA LEU A 577 26.10 7.30 8.02
C LEU A 577 25.55 5.99 8.53
N LEU A 578 24.43 5.55 8.00
CA LEU A 578 23.86 4.25 8.28
C LEU A 578 23.56 3.52 6.97
N LEU A 579 23.83 2.25 6.93
CA LEU A 579 23.68 1.37 5.80
C LEU A 579 22.86 0.15 6.23
N ASP A 580 21.85 -0.20 5.43
CA ASP A 580 21.07 -1.44 5.55
C ASP A 580 21.44 -2.34 4.35
N PRO A 581 22.43 -3.23 4.49
CA PRO A 581 22.80 -4.15 3.43
C PRO A 581 21.79 -5.30 3.35
N GLU A 582 21.39 -5.64 2.14
CA GLU A 582 20.69 -6.89 1.84
C GLU A 582 21.71 -7.90 1.29
N PHE A 583 21.67 -9.10 1.85
CA PHE A 583 22.52 -10.22 1.44
C PHE A 583 21.63 -11.27 0.77
N ASP A 584 21.32 -11.01 -0.50
CA ASP A 584 20.75 -12.01 -1.39
C ASP A 584 21.87 -12.82 -2.07
N ASN A 585 21.68 -13.23 -3.32
CA ASN A 585 22.73 -13.84 -4.14
C ASN A 585 23.87 -12.87 -4.46
N GLU A 586 23.65 -11.58 -4.27
CA GLU A 586 24.63 -10.50 -4.44
C GLU A 586 24.52 -9.53 -3.24
N PHE A 587 25.67 -8.92 -2.88
CA PHE A 587 25.67 -7.84 -1.89
C PHE A 587 24.99 -6.61 -2.49
N ARG A 588 23.93 -6.14 -1.85
CA ARG A 588 23.18 -4.94 -2.25
C ARG A 588 23.03 -4.00 -1.08
N LEU A 589 23.09 -2.71 -1.35
CA LEU A 589 22.75 -1.68 -0.39
C LEU A 589 21.29 -1.30 -0.59
N ALA A 590 20.41 -1.85 0.23
CA ALA A 590 18.97 -1.60 0.13
C ALA A 590 18.60 -0.18 0.55
N GLN A 591 19.16 0.27 1.65
CA GLN A 591 18.89 1.59 2.20
C GLN A 591 20.14 2.23 2.75
N TRP A 592 20.22 3.56 2.64
CA TRP A 592 21.26 4.35 3.26
C TRP A 592 20.69 5.63 3.88
N TRP A 593 21.37 6.12 4.88
CA TRP A 593 21.00 7.32 5.60
C TRP A 593 22.24 8.11 5.99
N LEU A 594 22.27 9.38 5.60
CA LEU A 594 23.33 10.32 5.93
C LEU A 594 22.73 11.48 6.71
N SER A 595 23.20 11.75 7.93
CA SER A 595 22.73 12.86 8.73
C SER A 595 23.86 13.75 9.24
N PHE A 596 23.51 15.01 9.42
CA PHE A 596 24.34 16.05 9.99
C PHE A 596 23.62 16.64 11.20
N THR A 597 24.33 16.77 12.30
CA THR A 597 23.85 17.41 13.51
C THR A 597 24.84 18.51 13.90
N ALA A 598 24.36 19.73 14.02
CA ALA A 598 25.16 20.88 14.46
C ALA A 598 24.59 21.46 15.76
N LYS A 599 25.47 21.79 16.70
CA LYS A 599 25.16 22.51 17.94
C LYS A 599 25.77 23.90 17.85
N LEU A 600 24.99 24.91 18.14
CA LEU A 600 25.34 26.32 18.02
C LEU A 600 25.06 27.08 19.32
#